data_e9a30b6aa30bcbaca82ae109628ff0d2
#
_entry.id   e9a30b6aa30bcbaca82ae109628ff0d2
#
_cell.length_a   1.000
_cell.length_b   1.000
_cell.length_c   1.000
_cell.angle_alpha   90.00
_cell.angle_beta   90.00
_cell.angle_gamma   90.00
#
_symmetry.space_group_name_H-M   'P 1'
#
loop_
_entity.id
_entity.type
_entity.pdbx_description
1 polymer ?
#
loop_
_entity_poly.entity_id
_entity_poly.type
_entity_poly.pdbx_seq_one_letter_code
_entity_poly.pdbx_strand_id
1 'polypeptide(L)'
;MEPLTIAIIGCGPAGLAAALLLARQGHQAQVFDRFVSPGPVGSGLMIQPSGMAVLAALGLAEEVVRRGARVDALQGIEEHGRCVLDATYSALGLPHAFGLGIHRASLFDVVFEAAERQPGVTIHTDHAVTGSTCDAAGRRLLFEGREASAPFDFVVDASGWRTGFDPAPKNILPFGALWASLPLCAGDPFAGNLLEQRYRRAGQMAGVLPIGSRAGAAGPEVAFFWSLKAEDYPAWAATPLDDWKTEVLRLWPALEGLLARIETRDQLTFARYAHRTHPAPVGERLIAIGDAWHSASPQLGQGANMALLDAWSIARGLAEGRTLTEKLRLAAGWRSDHVWLYQWVTKLFTPLYQSDSRVLPALRDNILAPLSRRWPARGIQAQLMSGLFGFPLAPLGLTLPDYAGLSASLTSLTASGEPQS
;
A
#
# COMPACT_ATOMS: atom_id res chain seq x y z
N MET A 1 15.04 24.62 -15.65
CA MET A 1 14.46 25.03 -14.37
C MET A 1 15.62 25.09 -13.36
N GLU A 2 15.67 26.09 -12.49
CA GLU A 2 16.69 26.10 -11.44
C GLU A 2 16.49 24.91 -10.50
N PRO A 3 17.57 24.25 -10.07
CA PRO A 3 17.49 23.17 -9.09
C PRO A 3 16.85 23.66 -7.79
N LEU A 4 15.89 22.91 -7.28
CA LEU A 4 15.26 23.18 -5.98
C LEU A 4 15.88 22.29 -4.91
N THR A 5 15.92 22.78 -3.66
CA THR A 5 16.23 22.01 -2.46
C THR A 5 14.92 21.61 -1.77
N ILE A 6 14.66 20.32 -1.67
CA ILE A 6 13.38 19.78 -1.26
C ILE A 6 13.58 18.86 -0.05
N ALA A 7 12.86 19.12 1.03
CA ALA A 7 12.79 18.18 2.15
C ALA A 7 11.60 17.24 1.96
N ILE A 8 11.83 15.96 2.26
CA ILE A 8 10.82 14.91 2.21
C ILE A 8 10.78 14.24 3.57
N ILE A 9 9.61 14.17 4.20
CA ILE A 9 9.46 13.61 5.53
C ILE A 9 8.88 12.22 5.40
N GLY A 10 9.61 11.21 5.83
CA GLY A 10 9.24 9.80 5.80
C GLY A 10 9.91 9.02 4.67
N CYS A 11 10.59 7.94 5.04
CA CYS A 11 11.30 7.01 4.16
C CYS A 11 10.40 5.85 3.70
N GLY A 12 9.08 6.11 3.59
CA GLY A 12 8.13 5.14 3.02
C GLY A 12 8.12 5.16 1.48
N PRO A 13 7.34 4.27 0.84
CA PRO A 13 7.26 4.19 -0.63
C PRO A 13 6.94 5.52 -1.32
N ALA A 14 6.05 6.34 -0.71
CA ALA A 14 5.70 7.67 -1.22
C ALA A 14 6.90 8.62 -1.22
N GLY A 15 7.59 8.73 -0.07
CA GLY A 15 8.72 9.65 0.10
C GLY A 15 9.92 9.25 -0.75
N LEU A 16 10.27 7.97 -0.77
CA LEU A 16 11.37 7.45 -1.60
C LEU A 16 11.10 7.61 -3.09
N ALA A 17 9.86 7.31 -3.55
CA ALA A 17 9.49 7.52 -4.95
C ALA A 17 9.52 9.00 -5.33
N ALA A 18 9.05 9.90 -4.44
CA ALA A 18 9.14 11.33 -4.65
C ALA A 18 10.60 11.81 -4.72
N ALA A 19 11.48 11.36 -3.80
CA ALA A 19 12.89 11.69 -3.81
C ALA A 19 13.56 11.28 -5.13
N LEU A 20 13.32 10.04 -5.56
CA LEU A 20 13.88 9.49 -6.80
C LEU A 20 13.41 10.28 -8.03
N LEU A 21 12.12 10.59 -8.12
CA LEU A 21 11.53 11.33 -9.24
C LEU A 21 12.06 12.77 -9.31
N LEU A 22 12.11 13.45 -8.18
CA LEU A 22 12.56 14.84 -8.10
C LEU A 22 14.05 14.97 -8.38
N ALA A 23 14.88 14.06 -7.87
CA ALA A 23 16.30 14.04 -8.16
C ALA A 23 16.60 13.76 -9.63
N ARG A 24 15.82 12.90 -10.30
CA ARG A 24 15.91 12.68 -11.76
C ARG A 24 15.58 13.92 -12.60
N GLN A 25 14.82 14.86 -12.03
CA GLN A 25 14.57 16.16 -12.65
C GLN A 25 15.66 17.21 -12.36
N GLY A 26 16.73 16.82 -11.66
CA GLY A 26 17.85 17.69 -11.32
C GLY A 26 17.68 18.48 -10.02
N HIS A 27 16.70 18.14 -9.20
CA HIS A 27 16.50 18.74 -7.89
C HIS A 27 17.34 18.04 -6.81
N GLN A 28 17.54 18.69 -5.65
CA GLN A 28 18.18 18.12 -4.47
C GLN A 28 17.09 17.68 -3.48
N ALA A 29 16.95 16.39 -3.28
CA ALA A 29 15.96 15.79 -2.40
C ALA A 29 16.61 15.27 -1.12
N GLN A 30 16.21 15.79 0.04
CA GLN A 30 16.67 15.32 1.34
C GLN A 30 15.52 14.64 2.06
N VAL A 31 15.66 13.32 2.30
CA VAL A 31 14.66 12.50 2.99
C VAL A 31 15.02 12.42 4.47
N PHE A 32 14.05 12.71 5.34
CA PHE A 32 14.21 12.66 6.79
C PHE A 32 13.31 11.59 7.39
N ASP A 33 13.88 10.65 8.15
CA ASP A 33 13.11 9.62 8.84
C ASP A 33 13.53 9.53 10.32
N ARG A 34 12.53 9.25 11.17
CA ARG A 34 12.71 9.11 12.62
C ARG A 34 13.45 7.85 13.06
N PHE A 35 13.45 6.83 12.23
CA PHE A 35 14.11 5.57 12.56
C PHE A 35 15.61 5.65 12.29
N VAL A 36 16.41 5.09 13.19
CA VAL A 36 17.87 4.95 13.02
C VAL A 36 18.17 4.08 11.81
N SER A 37 17.39 3.02 11.62
CA SER A 37 17.42 2.16 10.45
C SER A 37 16.00 2.12 9.87
N PRO A 38 15.71 2.90 8.83
CA PRO A 38 14.42 2.84 8.17
C PRO A 38 14.16 1.43 7.65
N GLY A 39 12.98 0.95 7.91
CA GLY A 39 12.61 -0.39 7.50
C GLY A 39 11.08 -0.54 7.44
N PRO A 40 10.61 -1.48 6.67
CA PRO A 40 9.19 -1.72 6.50
C PRO A 40 8.58 -2.33 7.76
N VAL A 41 7.43 -1.80 8.14
CA VAL A 41 6.60 -2.37 9.21
C VAL A 41 5.43 -3.13 8.57
N GLY A 42 5.23 -4.38 8.97
CA GLY A 42 4.13 -5.23 8.51
C GLY A 42 4.58 -6.30 7.51
N SER A 43 3.61 -7.03 6.97
CA SER A 43 3.81 -8.19 6.10
C SER A 43 3.67 -7.82 4.61
N GLY A 44 2.64 -8.33 3.93
CA GLY A 44 2.41 -8.12 2.51
C GLY A 44 1.56 -6.90 2.17
N LEU A 45 1.63 -6.51 0.91
CA LEU A 45 0.72 -5.55 0.28
C LEU A 45 0.50 -5.91 -1.19
N MET A 46 -0.51 -5.29 -1.80
CA MET A 46 -0.79 -5.43 -3.23
C MET A 46 -0.28 -4.20 -4.00
N ILE A 47 0.56 -4.43 -5.00
CA ILE A 47 0.80 -3.46 -6.07
C ILE A 47 -0.20 -3.76 -7.19
N GLN A 48 -1.01 -2.77 -7.46
CA GLN A 48 -2.07 -2.80 -8.45
C GLN A 48 -1.57 -2.21 -9.78
N PRO A 49 -2.28 -2.40 -10.89
CA PRO A 49 -1.92 -1.80 -12.17
C PRO A 49 -1.61 -0.31 -12.13
N SER A 50 -2.33 0.46 -11.31
CA SER A 50 -2.05 1.89 -11.16
C SER A 50 -0.70 2.19 -10.51
N GLY A 51 -0.32 1.45 -9.48
CA GLY A 51 1.01 1.58 -8.85
C GLY A 51 2.12 1.01 -9.72
N MET A 52 1.85 -0.10 -10.42
CA MET A 52 2.80 -0.71 -11.35
C MET A 52 3.16 0.23 -12.50
N ALA A 53 2.22 1.07 -12.97
CA ALA A 53 2.50 2.10 -13.98
C ALA A 53 3.57 3.09 -13.51
N VAL A 54 3.55 3.51 -12.25
CA VAL A 54 4.59 4.39 -11.67
C VAL A 54 5.92 3.66 -11.54
N LEU A 55 5.90 2.43 -11.04
CA LEU A 55 7.12 1.61 -10.90
C LEU A 55 7.77 1.32 -12.25
N ALA A 56 6.98 1.10 -13.30
CA ALA A 56 7.47 0.93 -14.67
C ALA A 56 8.11 2.22 -15.20
N ALA A 57 7.47 3.37 -14.99
CA ALA A 57 8.02 4.67 -15.37
C ALA A 57 9.31 5.01 -14.59
N LEU A 58 9.46 4.47 -13.38
CA LEU A 58 10.70 4.52 -12.61
C LEU A 58 11.76 3.48 -13.05
N GLY A 59 11.43 2.56 -13.97
CA GLY A 59 12.33 1.46 -14.36
C GLY A 59 12.52 0.40 -13.27
N LEU A 60 11.59 0.31 -12.31
CA LEU A 60 11.66 -0.61 -11.16
C LEU A 60 10.69 -1.80 -11.27
N ALA A 61 9.84 -1.84 -12.31
CA ALA A 61 8.78 -2.84 -12.42
C ALA A 61 9.31 -4.28 -12.46
N GLU A 62 10.36 -4.55 -13.23
CA GLU A 62 10.93 -5.89 -13.36
C GLU A 62 11.49 -6.40 -12.02
N GLU A 63 12.21 -5.53 -11.30
CA GLU A 63 12.79 -5.87 -10.00
C GLU A 63 11.70 -6.15 -8.95
N VAL A 64 10.67 -5.31 -8.93
CA VAL A 64 9.52 -5.47 -8.03
C VAL A 64 8.76 -6.76 -8.36
N VAL A 65 8.56 -7.06 -9.65
CA VAL A 65 7.91 -8.29 -10.11
C VAL A 65 8.73 -9.53 -9.73
N ARG A 66 10.05 -9.47 -9.86
CA ARG A 66 10.95 -10.57 -9.48
C ARG A 66 10.89 -10.92 -8.00
N ARG A 67 10.72 -9.92 -7.12
CA ARG A 67 10.61 -10.12 -5.66
C ARG A 67 9.18 -10.37 -5.17
N GLY A 68 8.17 -10.19 -6.02
CA GLY A 68 6.77 -10.38 -5.68
C GLY A 68 6.19 -11.69 -6.19
N ALA A 69 4.90 -11.86 -6.00
CA ALA A 69 4.10 -12.96 -6.52
C ALA A 69 2.95 -12.42 -7.35
N ARG A 70 2.73 -13.01 -8.51
CA ARG A 70 1.59 -12.70 -9.37
C ARG A 70 0.27 -13.04 -8.67
N VAL A 71 -0.71 -12.16 -8.81
CA VAL A 71 -2.07 -12.37 -8.33
C VAL A 71 -3.04 -12.12 -9.49
N ASP A 72 -3.76 -13.15 -9.91
CA ASP A 72 -4.71 -13.07 -11.03
C ASP A 72 -6.12 -12.71 -10.59
N ALA A 73 -6.45 -13.02 -9.33
CA ALA A 73 -7.77 -12.78 -8.77
C ALA A 73 -7.76 -12.63 -7.25
N LEU A 74 -8.84 -12.02 -6.76
CA LEU A 74 -9.20 -11.97 -5.35
C LEU A 74 -10.47 -12.80 -5.16
N GLN A 75 -10.44 -13.80 -4.28
CA GLN A 75 -11.57 -14.64 -3.97
C GLN A 75 -11.91 -14.61 -2.48
N GLY A 76 -13.17 -14.39 -2.17
CA GLY A 76 -13.68 -14.40 -0.81
C GLY A 76 -14.87 -15.34 -0.65
N ILE A 77 -14.80 -16.22 0.33
CA ILE A 77 -15.83 -17.21 0.62
C ILE A 77 -16.32 -17.01 2.06
N GLU A 78 -17.62 -16.96 2.28
CA GLU A 78 -18.20 -16.90 3.63
C GLU A 78 -18.27 -18.31 4.27
N GLU A 79 -18.52 -18.37 5.58
CA GLU A 79 -18.43 -19.58 6.41
C GLU A 79 -19.30 -20.76 5.94
N HIS A 80 -20.33 -20.54 5.11
CA HIS A 80 -21.20 -21.58 4.54
C HIS A 80 -20.82 -21.95 3.10
N GLY A 81 -19.65 -21.50 2.61
CA GLY A 81 -19.10 -21.88 1.30
C GLY A 81 -19.57 -21.01 0.13
N ARG A 82 -20.35 -19.95 0.35
CA ARG A 82 -20.75 -19.03 -0.74
C ARG A 82 -19.61 -18.09 -1.06
N CYS A 83 -19.33 -17.92 -2.34
CA CYS A 83 -18.37 -16.93 -2.79
C CYS A 83 -19.03 -15.53 -2.75
N VAL A 84 -18.46 -14.62 -1.96
CA VAL A 84 -18.96 -13.27 -1.72
C VAL A 84 -18.05 -12.17 -2.30
N LEU A 85 -16.88 -12.55 -2.75
CA LEU A 85 -15.95 -11.72 -3.51
C LEU A 85 -15.31 -12.57 -4.60
N ASP A 86 -15.42 -12.13 -5.84
CA ASP A 86 -14.80 -12.76 -7.00
C ASP A 86 -14.40 -11.65 -7.98
N ALA A 87 -13.16 -11.18 -7.88
CA ALA A 87 -12.65 -10.09 -8.68
C ALA A 87 -11.39 -10.53 -9.43
N THR A 88 -11.41 -10.43 -10.76
CA THR A 88 -10.34 -10.90 -11.63
C THR A 88 -9.77 -9.77 -12.49
N TYR A 89 -8.44 -9.75 -12.67
CA TYR A 89 -7.80 -8.76 -13.57
C TYR A 89 -8.14 -8.99 -15.04
N SER A 90 -8.51 -10.22 -15.43
CA SER A 90 -8.98 -10.51 -16.79
C SER A 90 -10.23 -9.72 -17.18
N ALA A 91 -11.05 -9.30 -16.19
CA ALA A 91 -12.23 -8.47 -16.44
C ALA A 91 -11.92 -7.01 -16.82
N LEU A 92 -10.66 -6.59 -16.76
CA LEU A 92 -10.19 -5.30 -17.27
C LEU A 92 -10.18 -5.23 -18.80
N GLY A 93 -10.18 -6.38 -19.49
CA GLY A 93 -9.96 -6.43 -20.95
C GLY A 93 -8.52 -6.08 -21.35
N LEU A 94 -7.60 -6.09 -20.41
CA LEU A 94 -6.17 -5.84 -20.64
C LEU A 94 -5.43 -7.17 -20.67
N PRO A 95 -4.79 -7.55 -21.82
CA PRO A 95 -4.08 -8.81 -21.93
C PRO A 95 -2.99 -8.93 -20.85
N HIS A 96 -2.91 -10.10 -20.23
CA HIS A 96 -1.89 -10.45 -19.23
C HIS A 96 -1.85 -9.57 -17.97
N ALA A 97 -2.79 -8.64 -17.76
CA ALA A 97 -2.81 -7.80 -16.57
C ALA A 97 -2.99 -8.62 -15.30
N PHE A 98 -2.23 -8.28 -14.26
CA PHE A 98 -2.26 -8.90 -12.95
C PHE A 98 -1.99 -7.88 -11.84
N GLY A 99 -2.35 -8.21 -10.62
CA GLY A 99 -1.86 -7.56 -9.42
C GLY A 99 -0.61 -8.28 -8.91
N LEU A 100 0.22 -7.60 -8.15
CA LEU A 100 1.41 -8.17 -7.55
C LEU A 100 1.28 -8.13 -6.03
N GLY A 101 1.25 -9.31 -5.40
CA GLY A 101 1.48 -9.40 -3.97
C GLY A 101 2.98 -9.30 -3.69
N ILE A 102 3.37 -8.47 -2.74
CA ILE A 102 4.78 -8.28 -2.42
C ILE A 102 4.98 -8.06 -0.93
N HIS A 103 6.05 -8.61 -0.38
CA HIS A 103 6.45 -8.27 0.98
C HIS A 103 6.81 -6.78 1.07
N ARG A 104 6.36 -6.10 2.13
CA ARG A 104 6.65 -4.66 2.31
C ARG A 104 8.15 -4.36 2.32
N ALA A 105 8.96 -5.27 2.89
CA ALA A 105 10.42 -5.15 2.86
C ALA A 105 10.94 -5.16 1.43
N SER A 106 10.50 -6.11 0.61
CA SER A 106 10.99 -6.23 -0.76
C SER A 106 10.67 -4.99 -1.61
N LEU A 107 9.45 -4.42 -1.48
CA LEU A 107 9.12 -3.16 -2.15
C LEU A 107 9.98 -2.00 -1.62
N PHE A 108 10.13 -1.93 -0.29
CA PHE A 108 10.96 -0.90 0.34
C PHE A 108 12.39 -0.97 -0.16
N ASP A 109 13.02 -2.15 -0.13
CA ASP A 109 14.41 -2.35 -0.53
C ASP A 109 14.64 -1.90 -1.98
N VAL A 110 13.74 -2.29 -2.91
CA VAL A 110 13.85 -1.90 -4.33
C VAL A 110 13.83 -0.39 -4.49
N VAL A 111 12.88 0.30 -3.84
CA VAL A 111 12.74 1.76 -3.99
C VAL A 111 13.83 2.49 -3.21
N PHE A 112 14.22 1.98 -2.03
CA PHE A 112 15.28 2.56 -1.20
C PHE A 112 16.63 2.48 -1.90
N GLU A 113 17.03 1.31 -2.38
CA GLU A 113 18.28 1.11 -3.12
C GLU A 113 18.35 1.99 -4.39
N ALA A 114 17.23 2.16 -5.08
CA ALA A 114 17.17 3.05 -6.24
C ALA A 114 17.33 4.52 -5.84
N ALA A 115 16.71 4.94 -4.72
CA ALA A 115 16.82 6.29 -4.20
C ALA A 115 18.22 6.59 -3.66
N GLU A 116 18.83 5.65 -2.93
CA GLU A 116 20.18 5.79 -2.35
C GLU A 116 21.26 5.94 -3.44
N ARG A 117 21.12 5.22 -4.55
CA ARG A 117 22.05 5.31 -5.70
C ARG A 117 21.79 6.53 -6.60
N GLN A 118 20.68 7.24 -6.41
CA GLN A 118 20.31 8.36 -7.27
C GLN A 118 21.09 9.61 -6.88
N PRO A 119 21.92 10.21 -7.76
CA PRO A 119 22.54 11.51 -7.50
C PRO A 119 21.48 12.57 -7.19
N GLY A 120 21.73 13.40 -6.15
CA GLY A 120 20.79 14.41 -5.70
C GLY A 120 19.80 13.93 -4.62
N VAL A 121 19.85 12.66 -4.21
CA VAL A 121 19.13 12.16 -3.04
C VAL A 121 20.09 12.04 -1.85
N THR A 122 19.66 12.53 -0.70
CA THR A 122 20.34 12.32 0.60
C THR A 122 19.33 11.82 1.62
N ILE A 123 19.64 10.75 2.33
CA ILE A 123 18.76 10.15 3.33
C ILE A 123 19.33 10.40 4.73
N HIS A 124 18.56 11.08 5.57
CA HIS A 124 18.88 11.37 6.97
C HIS A 124 18.02 10.50 7.88
N THR A 125 18.64 9.53 8.51
CA THR A 125 18.02 8.66 9.53
C THR A 125 18.12 9.28 10.91
N ASP A 126 17.35 8.79 11.89
CA ASP A 126 17.33 9.34 13.26
C ASP A 126 16.99 10.84 13.31
N HIS A 127 16.11 11.29 12.41
CA HIS A 127 15.65 12.67 12.32
C HIS A 127 14.13 12.75 12.46
N ALA A 128 13.65 12.70 13.72
CA ALA A 128 12.22 12.80 14.02
C ALA A 128 11.75 14.25 13.81
N VAL A 129 11.01 14.49 12.72
CA VAL A 129 10.42 15.78 12.42
C VAL A 129 9.17 15.99 13.27
N THR A 130 9.14 17.09 14.04
CA THR A 130 8.03 17.45 14.93
C THR A 130 7.15 18.57 14.38
N GLY A 131 7.63 19.31 13.38
CA GLY A 131 6.92 20.42 12.78
C GLY A 131 7.76 21.17 11.75
N SER A 132 7.28 22.33 11.33
CA SER A 132 8.05 23.21 10.43
C SER A 132 7.64 24.67 10.62
N THR A 133 8.55 25.59 10.26
CA THR A 133 8.29 27.03 10.15
C THR A 133 8.53 27.48 8.72
N CYS A 134 7.84 28.52 8.27
CA CYS A 134 7.99 29.06 6.91
C CYS A 134 8.24 30.57 6.99
N ASP A 135 9.22 31.04 6.23
CA ASP A 135 9.56 32.44 6.07
C ASP A 135 9.91 32.80 4.62
N ALA A 136 10.38 33.99 4.35
CA ALA A 136 10.75 34.41 2.99
C ALA A 136 11.89 33.56 2.40
N ALA A 137 12.79 33.03 3.22
CA ALA A 137 13.92 32.22 2.78
C ALA A 137 13.50 30.77 2.41
N GLY A 138 12.40 30.30 2.98
CA GLY A 138 11.91 28.93 2.70
C GLY A 138 11.20 28.30 3.89
N ARG A 139 11.00 26.99 3.83
CA ARG A 139 10.43 26.20 4.93
C ARG A 139 11.51 25.40 5.64
N ARG A 140 11.58 25.51 6.96
CA ARG A 140 12.52 24.79 7.81
C ARG A 140 11.82 23.67 8.57
N LEU A 141 12.48 22.54 8.71
CA LEU A 141 12.01 21.45 9.55
C LEU A 141 12.46 21.66 11.00
N LEU A 142 11.58 21.32 11.92
CA LEU A 142 11.85 21.26 13.35
C LEU A 142 12.01 19.78 13.74
N PHE A 143 13.09 19.47 14.45
CA PHE A 143 13.41 18.11 14.88
C PHE A 143 13.26 17.94 16.39
N GLU A 144 13.01 16.72 16.83
CA GLU A 144 13.06 16.38 18.23
C GLU A 144 14.51 16.43 18.75
N GLY A 145 14.78 17.27 19.73
CA GLY A 145 16.10 17.36 20.40
C GLY A 145 17.26 17.84 19.51
N ARG A 146 16.98 18.46 18.35
CA ARG A 146 17.99 18.97 17.40
C ARG A 146 17.66 20.40 16.96
N GLU A 147 18.64 21.10 16.39
CA GLU A 147 18.43 22.40 15.76
C GLU A 147 17.54 22.27 14.51
N ALA A 148 16.84 23.37 14.18
CA ALA A 148 16.06 23.44 12.95
C ALA A 148 16.96 23.31 11.71
N SER A 149 16.41 22.78 10.63
CA SER A 149 17.14 22.65 9.36
C SER A 149 17.47 24.00 8.71
N ALA A 150 18.36 23.99 7.73
CA ALA A 150 18.42 25.04 6.71
C ALA A 150 17.04 25.17 6.01
N PRO A 151 16.75 26.31 5.35
CA PRO A 151 15.50 26.47 4.61
C PRO A 151 15.50 25.63 3.36
N PHE A 152 14.35 25.00 3.06
CA PHE A 152 14.04 24.29 1.83
C PHE A 152 13.08 25.12 0.97
N ASP A 153 13.16 24.98 -0.34
CA ASP A 153 12.23 25.61 -1.25
C ASP A 153 10.79 25.14 -0.99
N PHE A 154 10.61 23.84 -0.70
CA PHE A 154 9.38 23.29 -0.17
C PHE A 154 9.60 21.94 0.53
N VAL A 155 8.56 21.48 1.20
CA VAL A 155 8.52 20.24 1.97
C VAL A 155 7.45 19.32 1.42
N VAL A 156 7.78 18.05 1.29
CA VAL A 156 6.84 16.94 1.01
C VAL A 156 6.59 16.19 2.31
N ASP A 157 5.37 16.22 2.82
CA ASP A 157 4.96 15.39 3.95
C ASP A 157 4.49 14.01 3.46
N ALA A 158 5.35 13.02 3.59
CA ALA A 158 5.08 11.59 3.34
C ALA A 158 5.20 10.77 4.64
N SER A 159 5.01 11.39 5.81
CA SER A 159 5.24 10.80 7.14
C SER A 159 4.14 9.82 7.58
N GLY A 160 3.13 9.59 6.73
CA GLY A 160 2.06 8.63 6.97
C GLY A 160 0.91 9.22 7.80
N TRP A 161 -0.04 8.35 8.19
CA TRP A 161 -1.28 8.79 8.82
C TRP A 161 -1.09 9.43 10.20
N ARG A 162 0.08 9.29 10.83
CA ARG A 162 0.44 9.91 12.12
C ARG A 162 1.15 11.25 11.95
N THR A 163 1.10 11.86 10.78
CA THR A 163 1.74 13.15 10.53
C THR A 163 1.47 14.18 11.64
N GLY A 164 2.47 14.94 12.00
CA GLY A 164 2.37 16.07 12.93
C GLY A 164 1.92 17.38 12.26
N PHE A 165 1.81 17.42 10.92
CA PHE A 165 1.49 18.64 10.16
C PHE A 165 -0.01 18.93 10.06
N ASP A 166 -0.85 17.97 10.39
CA ASP A 166 -2.30 18.17 10.41
C ASP A 166 -2.87 17.77 11.78
N PRO A 167 -3.41 18.72 12.54
CA PRO A 167 -4.02 18.49 13.85
C PRO A 167 -5.42 17.86 13.76
N ALA A 168 -5.98 17.68 12.54
CA ALA A 168 -7.33 17.13 12.40
C ALA A 168 -7.49 15.78 13.09
N PRO A 169 -8.65 15.51 13.73
CA PRO A 169 -8.92 14.24 14.38
C PRO A 169 -8.75 13.08 13.42
N LYS A 170 -7.98 12.09 13.85
CA LYS A 170 -7.77 10.85 13.07
C LYS A 170 -8.90 9.91 13.41
N ASN A 171 -9.75 9.60 12.43
CA ASN A 171 -10.79 8.59 12.58
C ASN A 171 -10.13 7.20 12.57
N ILE A 172 -9.71 6.74 13.75
CA ILE A 172 -9.12 5.41 13.94
C ILE A 172 -10.22 4.39 13.82
N LEU A 173 -10.03 3.41 12.93
CA LEU A 173 -11.01 2.36 12.71
C LEU A 173 -11.07 1.40 13.91
N PRO A 174 -12.26 0.90 14.27
CA PRO A 174 -12.42 -0.06 15.36
C PRO A 174 -11.75 -1.39 15.07
N PHE A 175 -11.64 -1.77 13.79
CA PHE A 175 -10.96 -2.99 13.34
C PHE A 175 -9.53 -2.70 12.89
N GLY A 176 -8.63 -3.61 13.24
CA GLY A 176 -7.31 -3.79 12.70
C GLY A 176 -7.16 -5.21 12.14
N ALA A 177 -5.92 -5.65 11.95
CA ALA A 177 -5.62 -7.04 11.62
C ALA A 177 -4.28 -7.47 12.21
N LEU A 178 -4.22 -8.73 12.62
CA LEU A 178 -2.98 -9.44 12.87
C LEU A 178 -2.39 -9.88 11.53
N TRP A 179 -1.09 -9.68 11.35
CA TRP A 179 -0.37 -10.04 10.13
C TRP A 179 0.84 -10.89 10.45
N ALA A 180 1.07 -11.94 9.66
CA ALA A 180 2.30 -12.72 9.67
C ALA A 180 2.79 -12.96 8.24
N SER A 181 4.11 -12.98 8.04
CA SER A 181 4.75 -13.50 6.82
C SER A 181 5.21 -14.91 7.11
N LEU A 182 4.74 -15.87 6.35
CA LEU A 182 4.93 -17.29 6.58
C LEU A 182 5.53 -17.95 5.33
N PRO A 183 6.52 -18.85 5.47
CA PRO A 183 7.06 -19.57 4.33
C PRO A 183 5.97 -20.43 3.70
N LEU A 184 5.98 -20.50 2.37
CA LEU A 184 5.11 -21.40 1.60
C LEU A 184 5.88 -22.71 1.35
N CYS A 185 5.32 -23.84 1.77
CA CYS A 185 5.94 -25.15 1.62
C CYS A 185 5.26 -25.96 0.52
N ALA A 186 5.97 -26.95 0.01
CA ALA A 186 5.41 -27.90 -0.97
C ALA A 186 4.18 -28.63 -0.37
N GLY A 187 3.08 -28.62 -1.12
CA GLY A 187 1.82 -29.21 -0.67
C GLY A 187 0.87 -28.25 0.03
N ASP A 188 1.29 -27.01 0.33
CA ASP A 188 0.37 -26.00 0.82
C ASP A 188 -0.69 -25.66 -0.26
N PRO A 189 -1.97 -25.48 0.12
CA PRO A 189 -3.04 -25.18 -0.84
C PRO A 189 -3.00 -23.75 -1.40
N PHE A 190 -2.05 -22.90 -0.94
CA PHE A 190 -1.96 -21.48 -1.26
C PHE A 190 -0.88 -21.14 -2.30
N ALA A 191 -0.39 -22.12 -3.03
CA ALA A 191 0.63 -21.93 -4.09
C ALA A 191 0.07 -21.30 -5.39
N GLY A 192 -1.23 -21.00 -5.43
CA GLY A 192 -1.87 -20.37 -6.59
C GLY A 192 -1.71 -18.85 -6.64
N ASN A 193 -2.01 -18.27 -7.80
CA ASN A 193 -1.98 -16.81 -8.02
C ASN A 193 -3.25 -16.12 -7.50
N LEU A 194 -3.64 -16.38 -6.26
CA LEU A 194 -4.88 -15.89 -5.67
C LEU A 194 -4.62 -15.19 -4.35
N LEU A 195 -5.28 -14.05 -4.14
CA LEU A 195 -5.56 -13.56 -2.80
C LEU A 195 -6.85 -14.23 -2.33
N GLU A 196 -6.73 -15.15 -1.37
CA GLU A 196 -7.87 -15.87 -0.81
C GLU A 196 -8.29 -15.29 0.53
N GLN A 197 -9.62 -15.24 0.74
CA GLN A 197 -10.19 -14.72 1.98
C GLN A 197 -11.35 -15.58 2.45
N ARG A 198 -11.51 -15.68 3.78
CA ARG A 198 -12.66 -16.33 4.42
C ARG A 198 -13.32 -15.36 5.38
N TYR A 199 -14.64 -15.38 5.39
CA TYR A 199 -15.45 -14.45 6.18
C TYR A 199 -16.44 -15.18 7.07
N ARG A 200 -16.52 -14.73 8.33
CA ARG A 200 -17.65 -14.99 9.21
C ARG A 200 -18.39 -13.69 9.42
N ARG A 201 -19.50 -13.51 8.67
CA ARG A 201 -20.23 -12.22 8.57
C ARG A 201 -19.31 -11.07 8.15
N ALA A 202 -19.31 -9.94 8.91
CA ALA A 202 -18.37 -8.84 8.77
C ALA A 202 -17.45 -8.67 10.01
N GLY A 203 -17.60 -9.52 11.01
CA GLY A 203 -16.82 -9.41 12.25
C GLY A 203 -15.47 -10.11 12.20
N GLN A 204 -15.35 -11.17 11.39
CA GLN A 204 -14.11 -11.93 11.27
C GLN A 204 -13.76 -12.18 9.81
N MET A 205 -12.49 -11.97 9.49
CA MET A 205 -11.92 -12.22 8.18
C MET A 205 -10.52 -12.80 8.34
N ALA A 206 -10.25 -13.91 7.66
CA ALA A 206 -8.92 -14.45 7.45
C ALA A 206 -8.55 -14.29 5.98
N GLY A 207 -7.27 -14.07 5.68
CA GLY A 207 -6.81 -14.04 4.30
C GLY A 207 -5.36 -14.48 4.13
N VAL A 208 -5.06 -14.97 2.94
CA VAL A 208 -3.72 -15.38 2.51
C VAL A 208 -3.42 -14.73 1.18
N LEU A 209 -2.32 -13.98 1.15
CA LEU A 209 -1.81 -13.28 -0.02
C LEU A 209 -0.42 -13.84 -0.36
N PRO A 210 -0.17 -14.40 -1.54
CA PRO A 210 1.19 -14.68 -2.01
C PRO A 210 1.99 -13.38 -2.10
N ILE A 211 3.23 -13.35 -1.56
CA ILE A 211 4.04 -12.12 -1.48
C ILE A 211 5.45 -12.27 -2.06
N GLY A 212 5.71 -13.34 -2.81
CA GLY A 212 7.04 -13.61 -3.37
C GLY A 212 8.06 -13.99 -2.31
N SER A 213 9.31 -13.64 -2.54
CA SER A 213 10.41 -13.93 -1.62
C SER A 213 11.11 -12.63 -1.21
N ARG A 214 11.29 -12.43 0.09
CA ARG A 214 12.14 -11.33 0.58
C ARG A 214 13.61 -11.75 0.59
N ALA A 215 14.51 -10.77 0.65
CA ALA A 215 15.94 -11.04 0.78
C ALA A 215 16.23 -11.91 2.00
N GLY A 216 17.01 -12.98 1.82
CA GLY A 216 17.35 -13.93 2.86
C GLY A 216 16.27 -14.95 3.22
N ALA A 217 15.10 -14.94 2.58
CA ALA A 217 14.11 -16.00 2.74
C ALA A 217 14.53 -17.28 1.99
N ALA A 218 14.22 -18.45 2.55
CA ALA A 218 14.53 -19.73 1.94
C ALA A 218 13.67 -20.08 0.71
N GLY A 219 12.63 -19.27 0.43
CA GLY A 219 11.70 -19.50 -0.68
C GLY A 219 10.54 -18.54 -0.64
N PRO A 220 9.48 -18.82 -1.43
CA PRO A 220 8.30 -17.98 -1.48
C PRO A 220 7.57 -17.94 -0.14
N GLU A 221 6.94 -16.81 0.14
CA GLU A 221 6.18 -16.53 1.35
C GLU A 221 4.75 -16.11 1.04
N VAL A 222 3.89 -16.25 2.02
CA VAL A 222 2.54 -15.70 2.03
C VAL A 222 2.36 -14.75 3.21
N ALA A 223 1.59 -13.69 3.00
CA ALA A 223 1.08 -12.87 4.08
C ALA A 223 -0.26 -13.45 4.55
N PHE A 224 -0.28 -13.97 5.75
CA PHE A 224 -1.50 -14.32 6.46
C PHE A 224 -2.01 -13.10 7.20
N PHE A 225 -3.33 -12.88 7.22
CA PHE A 225 -3.97 -11.86 8.04
C PHE A 225 -5.28 -12.33 8.66
N TRP A 226 -5.53 -11.81 9.87
CA TRP A 226 -6.74 -12.08 10.66
C TRP A 226 -7.29 -10.77 11.20
N SER A 227 -8.56 -10.45 10.87
CA SER A 227 -9.20 -9.24 11.39
C SER A 227 -9.44 -9.34 12.89
N LEU A 228 -9.17 -8.27 13.62
CA LEU A 228 -9.34 -8.17 15.06
C LEU A 228 -9.76 -6.75 15.42
N LYS A 229 -10.75 -6.61 16.33
CA LYS A 229 -11.06 -5.30 16.88
C LYS A 229 -9.93 -4.81 17.77
N ALA A 230 -9.67 -3.52 17.73
CA ALA A 230 -8.61 -2.93 18.55
C ALA A 230 -8.89 -3.06 20.05
N GLU A 231 -10.16 -3.05 20.45
CA GLU A 231 -10.59 -3.26 21.83
C GLU A 231 -10.38 -4.70 22.31
N ASP A 232 -10.44 -5.69 21.41
CA ASP A 232 -10.25 -7.10 21.73
C ASP A 232 -8.77 -7.51 21.76
N TYR A 233 -7.85 -6.65 21.28
CA TYR A 233 -6.43 -6.97 21.24
C TYR A 233 -5.82 -7.37 22.60
N PRO A 234 -6.11 -6.71 23.74
CA PRO A 234 -5.59 -7.13 25.03
C PRO A 234 -6.08 -8.53 25.46
N ALA A 235 -7.34 -8.85 25.18
CA ALA A 235 -7.91 -10.18 25.47
C ALA A 235 -7.26 -11.25 24.59
N TRP A 236 -7.10 -10.99 23.29
CA TRP A 236 -6.36 -11.86 22.37
C TRP A 236 -4.91 -12.07 22.82
N ALA A 237 -4.22 -11.03 23.25
CA ALA A 237 -2.85 -11.11 23.74
C ALA A 237 -2.70 -11.97 25.01
N ALA A 238 -3.74 -12.09 25.81
CA ALA A 238 -3.78 -12.92 27.01
C ALA A 238 -4.25 -14.37 26.76
N THR A 239 -4.92 -14.64 25.62
CA THR A 239 -5.43 -15.97 25.24
C THR A 239 -4.28 -16.90 24.82
N PRO A 240 -4.23 -18.19 25.18
CA PRO A 240 -3.24 -19.12 24.63
C PRO A 240 -3.21 -19.13 23.11
N LEU A 241 -2.02 -19.21 22.52
CA LEU A 241 -1.84 -19.12 21.07
C LEU A 241 -2.61 -20.24 20.32
N ASP A 242 -2.64 -21.45 20.90
CA ASP A 242 -3.33 -22.61 20.33
C ASP A 242 -4.85 -22.48 20.36
N ASP A 243 -5.40 -21.80 21.36
CA ASP A 243 -6.84 -21.51 21.41
C ASP A 243 -7.23 -20.55 20.26
N TRP A 244 -6.43 -19.52 20.02
CA TRP A 244 -6.63 -18.63 18.89
C TRP A 244 -6.46 -19.37 17.55
N LYS A 245 -5.43 -20.21 17.39
CA LYS A 245 -5.27 -21.04 16.17
C LYS A 245 -6.49 -21.92 15.95
N THR A 246 -7.04 -22.51 17.00
CA THR A 246 -8.27 -23.32 16.93
C THR A 246 -9.46 -22.49 16.44
N GLU A 247 -9.58 -21.23 16.87
CA GLU A 247 -10.62 -20.32 16.37
C GLU A 247 -10.46 -20.03 14.87
N VAL A 248 -9.24 -19.77 14.42
CA VAL A 248 -8.92 -19.53 13.00
C VAL A 248 -9.25 -20.77 12.15
N LEU A 249 -8.88 -21.97 12.62
CA LEU A 249 -9.14 -23.23 11.94
C LEU A 249 -10.63 -23.58 11.84
N ARG A 250 -11.46 -23.15 12.80
CA ARG A 250 -12.92 -23.27 12.68
C ARG A 250 -13.50 -22.46 11.52
N LEU A 251 -12.87 -21.34 11.15
CA LEU A 251 -13.25 -20.55 9.99
C LEU A 251 -12.63 -21.10 8.70
N TRP A 252 -11.38 -21.55 8.77
CA TRP A 252 -10.62 -21.96 7.59
C TRP A 252 -9.67 -23.15 7.89
N PRO A 253 -10.17 -24.38 7.84
CA PRO A 253 -9.36 -25.58 8.18
C PRO A 253 -8.09 -25.74 7.34
N ALA A 254 -8.10 -25.30 6.08
CA ALA A 254 -6.93 -25.40 5.18
C ALA A 254 -5.71 -24.61 5.64
N LEU A 255 -5.86 -23.73 6.64
CA LEU A 255 -4.74 -22.98 7.24
C LEU A 255 -3.88 -23.78 8.21
N GLU A 256 -4.21 -25.05 8.52
CA GLU A 256 -3.52 -25.84 9.55
C GLU A 256 -2.00 -25.84 9.38
N GLY A 257 -1.52 -26.14 8.18
CA GLY A 257 -0.08 -26.15 7.88
C GLY A 257 0.58 -24.77 8.00
N LEU A 258 -0.09 -23.68 7.62
CA LEU A 258 0.44 -22.34 7.78
C LEU A 258 0.45 -21.90 9.25
N LEU A 259 -0.61 -22.15 10.01
CA LEU A 259 -0.71 -21.78 11.42
C LEU A 259 0.25 -22.57 12.30
N ALA A 260 0.62 -23.80 11.93
CA ALA A 260 1.64 -24.58 12.62
C ALA A 260 3.01 -23.87 12.65
N ARG A 261 3.31 -23.03 11.66
CA ARG A 261 4.56 -22.24 11.54
C ARG A 261 4.55 -20.97 12.40
N ILE A 262 3.41 -20.61 12.98
CA ILE A 262 3.34 -19.52 13.96
C ILE A 262 3.60 -20.14 15.33
N GLU A 263 4.84 -20.04 15.80
CA GLU A 263 5.29 -20.64 17.06
C GLU A 263 5.14 -19.67 18.24
N THR A 264 5.32 -18.37 17.95
CA THR A 264 5.26 -17.31 18.96
C THR A 264 4.39 -16.13 18.48
N ARG A 265 3.87 -15.36 19.43
CA ARG A 265 3.08 -14.15 19.13
C ARG A 265 3.87 -13.06 18.43
N ASP A 266 5.17 -13.00 18.64
CA ASP A 266 6.03 -11.98 18.04
C ASP A 266 6.08 -12.08 16.51
N GLN A 267 5.69 -13.24 15.96
CA GLN A 267 5.49 -13.40 14.52
C GLN A 267 4.24 -12.71 13.98
N LEU A 268 3.35 -12.24 14.89
CA LEU A 268 2.11 -11.58 14.55
C LEU A 268 2.17 -10.08 14.86
N THR A 269 2.07 -9.25 13.86
CA THR A 269 2.03 -7.79 14.03
C THR A 269 0.59 -7.28 13.95
N PHE A 270 0.13 -6.58 14.99
CA PHE A 270 -1.19 -5.95 14.96
C PHE A 270 -1.13 -4.58 14.28
N ALA A 271 -1.74 -4.49 13.10
CA ALA A 271 -1.86 -3.26 12.34
C ALA A 271 -3.19 -2.56 12.64
N ARG A 272 -3.14 -1.27 12.97
CA ARG A 272 -4.30 -0.37 13.12
C ARG A 272 -4.41 0.54 11.92
N TYR A 273 -5.64 0.89 11.56
CA TYR A 273 -5.94 1.71 10.40
C TYR A 273 -6.70 2.97 10.80
N ALA A 274 -6.58 4.01 9.99
CA ALA A 274 -7.34 5.23 10.16
C ALA A 274 -7.92 5.67 8.81
N HIS A 275 -9.14 6.20 8.83
CA HIS A 275 -9.70 6.95 7.72
C HIS A 275 -9.43 8.42 7.91
N ARG A 276 -8.73 9.01 6.96
CA ARG A 276 -8.44 10.43 6.97
C ARG A 276 -8.29 10.94 5.54
N THR A 277 -8.86 12.10 5.28
CA THR A 277 -8.56 12.86 4.06
C THR A 277 -8.29 14.30 4.50
N HIS A 278 -7.08 14.78 4.26
CA HIS A 278 -6.74 16.17 4.51
C HIS A 278 -7.44 17.04 3.45
N PRO A 279 -8.29 18.01 3.83
CA PRO A 279 -9.08 18.77 2.85
C PRO A 279 -8.25 19.71 1.99
N ALA A 280 -7.06 20.12 2.48
CA ALA A 280 -6.15 21.02 1.81
C ALA A 280 -4.71 20.47 1.86
N PRO A 281 -4.35 19.47 1.01
CA PRO A 281 -3.03 18.84 1.08
C PRO A 281 -1.88 19.79 0.70
N VAL A 282 -2.19 20.95 0.12
CA VAL A 282 -1.20 21.97 -0.25
C VAL A 282 -1.28 23.14 0.70
N GLY A 283 -0.16 23.40 1.40
CA GLY A 283 0.08 24.58 2.20
C GLY A 283 1.12 25.50 1.56
N GLU A 284 1.55 26.53 2.31
CA GLU A 284 2.66 27.37 1.88
C GLU A 284 3.96 26.55 1.86
N ARG A 285 4.57 26.36 0.67
CA ARG A 285 5.77 25.56 0.48
C ARG A 285 5.68 24.15 1.11
N LEU A 286 4.50 23.53 1.07
CA LEU A 286 4.21 22.22 1.68
C LEU A 286 3.18 21.49 0.85
N ILE A 287 3.42 20.19 0.66
CA ILE A 287 2.42 19.26 0.11
C ILE A 287 2.43 17.96 0.89
N ALA A 288 1.24 17.47 1.28
CA ALA A 288 1.06 16.15 1.87
C ALA A 288 0.74 15.12 0.79
N ILE A 289 1.30 13.90 0.90
CA ILE A 289 1.08 12.77 0.00
C ILE A 289 0.88 11.46 0.76
N GLY A 290 0.32 10.46 0.06
CA GLY A 290 0.06 9.15 0.63
C GLY A 290 -0.82 9.22 1.88
N ASP A 291 -0.51 8.43 2.90
CA ASP A 291 -1.29 8.35 4.13
C ASP A 291 -1.30 9.66 4.94
N ALA A 292 -0.37 10.59 4.71
CA ALA A 292 -0.41 11.92 5.30
C ALA A 292 -1.54 12.77 4.71
N TRP A 293 -1.91 12.53 3.46
CA TRP A 293 -3.05 13.16 2.80
C TRP A 293 -4.34 12.33 2.94
N HIS A 294 -4.30 11.01 2.62
CA HIS A 294 -5.51 10.19 2.42
C HIS A 294 -5.33 8.75 2.91
N SER A 295 -5.18 8.57 4.21
CA SER A 295 -5.15 7.22 4.77
C SER A 295 -6.53 6.56 4.74
N ALA A 296 -6.56 5.25 4.52
CA ALA A 296 -7.79 4.47 4.43
C ALA A 296 -7.61 3.05 4.98
N SER A 297 -8.71 2.31 5.14
CA SER A 297 -8.65 0.88 5.44
C SER A 297 -8.02 0.11 4.27
N PRO A 298 -7.37 -1.04 4.51
CA PRO A 298 -6.70 -1.81 3.46
C PRO A 298 -7.68 -2.60 2.56
N GLN A 299 -8.99 -2.45 2.71
CA GLN A 299 -10.01 -3.27 2.02
C GLN A 299 -9.88 -3.26 0.49
N LEU A 300 -9.46 -2.15 -0.10
CA LEU A 300 -9.24 -2.04 -1.54
C LEU A 300 -7.78 -2.28 -1.96
N GLY A 301 -6.84 -2.43 -1.01
CA GLY A 301 -5.42 -2.63 -1.30
C GLY A 301 -4.76 -1.46 -2.05
N GLN A 302 -5.24 -0.21 -1.87
CA GLN A 302 -4.83 0.92 -2.72
C GLN A 302 -3.80 1.88 -2.10
N GLY A 303 -3.51 1.78 -0.79
CA GLY A 303 -2.69 2.79 -0.10
C GLY A 303 -1.33 3.05 -0.78
N ALA A 304 -0.53 2.02 -1.01
CA ALA A 304 0.78 2.15 -1.65
C ALA A 304 0.67 2.64 -3.12
N ASN A 305 -0.35 2.18 -3.84
CA ASN A 305 -0.57 2.55 -5.25
C ASN A 305 -0.90 4.04 -5.39
N MET A 306 -1.80 4.54 -4.55
CA MET A 306 -2.16 5.96 -4.52
C MET A 306 -0.97 6.82 -4.08
N ALA A 307 -0.18 6.36 -3.12
CA ALA A 307 1.02 7.05 -2.66
C ALA A 307 2.08 7.18 -3.77
N LEU A 308 2.28 6.16 -4.59
CA LEU A 308 3.14 6.21 -5.77
C LEU A 308 2.62 7.20 -6.83
N LEU A 309 1.31 7.20 -7.11
CA LEU A 309 0.69 8.17 -8.01
C LEU A 309 0.84 9.62 -7.51
N ASP A 310 0.76 9.86 -6.20
CA ASP A 310 0.97 11.19 -5.61
C ASP A 310 2.42 11.65 -5.81
N ALA A 311 3.39 10.78 -5.55
CA ALA A 311 4.81 11.07 -5.79
C ALA A 311 5.06 11.46 -7.27
N TRP A 312 4.48 10.71 -8.20
CA TRP A 312 4.53 11.02 -9.62
C TRP A 312 3.89 12.37 -9.96
N SER A 313 2.75 12.67 -9.35
CA SER A 313 2.03 13.92 -9.61
C SER A 313 2.84 15.16 -9.20
N ILE A 314 3.63 15.09 -8.11
CA ILE A 314 4.53 16.20 -7.71
C ILE A 314 5.57 16.44 -8.79
N ALA A 315 6.26 15.40 -9.24
CA ALA A 315 7.29 15.53 -10.28
C ALA A 315 6.70 16.14 -11.57
N ARG A 316 5.51 15.69 -11.97
CA ARG A 316 4.81 16.26 -13.11
C ARG A 316 4.40 17.73 -12.86
N GLY A 317 3.86 18.06 -11.70
CA GLY A 317 3.46 19.42 -11.36
C GLY A 317 4.64 20.38 -11.38
N LEU A 318 5.82 19.94 -10.92
CA LEU A 318 7.05 20.75 -11.00
C LEU A 318 7.47 21.03 -12.44
N ALA A 319 7.22 20.12 -13.36
CA ALA A 319 7.56 20.30 -14.78
C ALA A 319 6.60 21.27 -15.50
N GLU A 320 5.32 21.35 -15.10
CA GLU A 320 4.29 22.07 -15.85
C GLU A 320 3.90 23.44 -15.27
N GLY A 321 3.91 23.63 -13.95
CA GLY A 321 3.50 24.89 -13.32
C GLY A 321 4.55 26.00 -13.46
N ARG A 322 4.11 27.27 -13.34
CA ARG A 322 4.96 28.46 -13.44
C ARG A 322 5.55 28.86 -12.08
N THR A 323 4.71 28.98 -11.06
CA THR A 323 5.13 29.28 -9.69
C THR A 323 5.10 28.02 -8.84
N LEU A 324 5.86 27.97 -7.72
CA LEU A 324 5.85 26.84 -6.82
C LEU A 324 4.44 26.50 -6.32
N THR A 325 3.67 27.51 -5.93
CA THR A 325 2.29 27.30 -5.47
C THR A 325 1.40 26.70 -6.56
N GLU A 326 1.52 27.13 -7.80
CA GLU A 326 0.80 26.56 -8.94
C GLU A 326 1.21 25.11 -9.19
N LYS A 327 2.51 24.81 -9.16
CA LYS A 327 3.07 23.47 -9.31
C LYS A 327 2.50 22.47 -8.31
N LEU A 328 2.50 22.85 -7.02
CA LEU A 328 1.96 21.99 -5.96
C LEU A 328 0.44 21.84 -6.05
N ARG A 329 -0.29 22.91 -6.44
CA ARG A 329 -1.76 22.84 -6.68
C ARG A 329 -2.12 21.97 -7.88
N LEU A 330 -1.36 22.03 -8.97
CA LEU A 330 -1.55 21.15 -10.12
C LEU A 330 -1.36 19.68 -9.71
N ALA A 331 -0.27 19.38 -8.98
CA ALA A 331 -0.01 18.04 -8.48
C ALA A 331 -1.17 17.49 -7.64
N ALA A 332 -1.66 18.26 -6.67
CA ALA A 332 -2.80 17.86 -5.86
C ALA A 332 -4.10 17.77 -6.68
N GLY A 333 -4.31 18.70 -7.61
CA GLY A 333 -5.52 18.78 -8.45
C GLY A 333 -5.72 17.52 -9.30
N TRP A 334 -4.68 17.02 -9.97
CA TRP A 334 -4.77 15.79 -10.77
C TRP A 334 -5.08 14.55 -9.94
N ARG A 335 -4.83 14.59 -8.64
CA ARG A 335 -5.07 13.48 -7.73
C ARG A 335 -6.41 13.57 -6.98
N SER A 336 -6.92 14.79 -6.79
CA SER A 336 -8.04 15.07 -5.88
C SER A 336 -9.28 14.23 -6.16
N ASP A 337 -9.72 14.13 -7.41
CA ASP A 337 -10.93 13.38 -7.77
C ASP A 337 -10.75 11.88 -7.52
N HIS A 338 -9.58 11.34 -7.88
CA HIS A 338 -9.26 9.93 -7.64
C HIS A 338 -9.14 9.63 -6.13
N VAL A 339 -8.50 10.50 -5.36
CA VAL A 339 -8.42 10.39 -3.90
C VAL A 339 -9.81 10.42 -3.28
N TRP A 340 -10.63 11.41 -3.65
CA TRP A 340 -12.00 11.54 -3.17
C TRP A 340 -12.83 10.29 -3.48
N LEU A 341 -12.78 9.80 -4.71
CA LEU A 341 -13.49 8.60 -5.16
C LEU A 341 -13.12 7.38 -4.31
N TYR A 342 -11.83 7.09 -4.16
CA TYR A 342 -11.37 5.91 -3.41
C TYR A 342 -11.62 6.03 -1.91
N GLN A 343 -11.54 7.22 -1.34
CA GLN A 343 -11.95 7.47 0.05
C GLN A 343 -13.44 7.19 0.26
N TRP A 344 -14.29 7.62 -0.68
CA TRP A 344 -15.72 7.35 -0.65
C TRP A 344 -16.05 5.87 -0.80
N VAL A 345 -15.48 5.23 -1.81
CA VAL A 345 -15.66 3.80 -2.04
C VAL A 345 -15.19 2.99 -0.83
N THR A 346 -14.02 3.30 -0.27
CA THR A 346 -13.51 2.60 0.91
C THR A 346 -14.43 2.79 2.13
N LYS A 347 -14.96 3.98 2.36
CA LYS A 347 -15.93 4.23 3.44
C LYS A 347 -17.22 3.43 3.25
N LEU A 348 -17.68 3.27 2.02
CA LEU A 348 -18.89 2.49 1.70
C LEU A 348 -18.64 0.99 1.85
N PHE A 349 -17.48 0.50 1.42
CA PHE A 349 -17.18 -0.94 1.39
C PHE A 349 -16.70 -1.47 2.75
N THR A 350 -15.96 -0.68 3.53
CA THR A 350 -15.41 -1.15 4.82
C THR A 350 -16.48 -1.77 5.73
N PRO A 351 -17.68 -1.18 5.94
CA PRO A 351 -18.68 -1.79 6.82
C PRO A 351 -19.28 -3.11 6.30
N LEU A 352 -19.20 -3.37 5.00
CA LEU A 352 -19.67 -4.65 4.42
C LEU A 352 -18.76 -5.82 4.81
N TYR A 353 -17.48 -5.53 5.11
CA TYR A 353 -16.45 -6.53 5.40
C TYR A 353 -15.88 -6.44 6.82
N GLN A 354 -15.99 -5.27 7.46
CA GLN A 354 -15.51 -5.01 8.84
C GLN A 354 -16.53 -4.17 9.61
N SER A 355 -17.48 -4.81 10.26
CA SER A 355 -18.47 -4.19 11.14
C SER A 355 -19.16 -5.22 12.06
N ASP A 356 -19.86 -4.72 13.08
CA ASP A 356 -20.75 -5.52 13.92
C ASP A 356 -22.16 -5.72 13.34
N SER A 357 -22.40 -5.19 12.14
CA SER A 357 -23.70 -5.28 11.47
C SER A 357 -24.04 -6.74 11.14
N ARG A 358 -25.31 -7.09 11.34
CA ARG A 358 -25.88 -8.37 10.86
C ARG A 358 -26.56 -8.19 9.49
N VAL A 359 -26.94 -6.98 9.14
CA VAL A 359 -27.67 -6.67 7.92
C VAL A 359 -26.71 -6.47 6.73
N LEU A 360 -25.59 -5.75 6.94
CA LEU A 360 -24.64 -5.44 5.88
C LEU A 360 -24.00 -6.69 5.24
N PRO A 361 -23.56 -7.71 6.01
CA PRO A 361 -23.10 -8.96 5.41
C PRO A 361 -24.19 -9.67 4.61
N ALA A 362 -25.43 -9.69 5.10
CA ALA A 362 -26.54 -10.30 4.36
C ALA A 362 -26.82 -9.57 3.04
N LEU A 363 -26.76 -8.24 3.03
CA LEU A 363 -26.84 -7.41 1.81
C LEU A 363 -25.69 -7.73 0.84
N ARG A 364 -24.45 -7.79 1.36
CA ARG A 364 -23.27 -8.18 0.58
C ARG A 364 -23.47 -9.56 -0.07
N ASP A 365 -23.81 -10.57 0.73
CA ASP A 365 -23.81 -11.98 0.33
C ASP A 365 -24.96 -12.32 -0.62
N ASN A 366 -26.14 -11.71 -0.43
CA ASN A 366 -27.34 -12.07 -1.19
C ASN A 366 -27.64 -11.11 -2.36
N ILE A 367 -27.13 -9.89 -2.36
CA ILE A 367 -27.43 -8.88 -3.39
C ILE A 367 -26.16 -8.43 -4.11
N LEU A 368 -25.20 -7.88 -3.37
CA LEU A 368 -24.03 -7.25 -3.99
C LEU A 368 -23.09 -8.26 -4.65
N ALA A 369 -22.83 -9.41 -4.02
CA ALA A 369 -21.96 -10.44 -4.56
C ALA A 369 -22.51 -11.09 -5.84
N PRO A 370 -23.78 -11.51 -5.92
CA PRO A 370 -24.36 -11.97 -7.19
C PRO A 370 -24.35 -10.90 -8.30
N LEU A 371 -24.61 -9.63 -7.93
CA LEU A 371 -24.63 -8.53 -8.89
C LEU A 371 -23.23 -8.21 -9.42
N SER A 372 -22.19 -8.25 -8.56
CA SER A 372 -20.82 -7.93 -8.94
C SER A 372 -20.22 -8.87 -9.99
N ARG A 373 -20.77 -10.08 -10.15
CA ARG A 373 -20.36 -11.06 -11.17
C ARG A 373 -20.94 -10.81 -12.55
N ARG A 374 -21.93 -9.92 -12.66
CA ARG A 374 -22.61 -9.61 -13.91
C ARG A 374 -21.99 -8.37 -14.57
N TRP A 375 -22.04 -8.33 -15.91
CA TRP A 375 -21.71 -7.10 -16.63
C TRP A 375 -22.78 -6.03 -16.39
N PRO A 376 -22.46 -4.73 -16.18
CA PRO A 376 -21.11 -4.13 -16.19
C PRO A 376 -20.41 -4.15 -14.83
N ALA A 377 -21.04 -4.59 -13.76
CA ALA A 377 -20.51 -4.51 -12.38
C ALA A 377 -19.17 -5.26 -12.22
N ARG A 378 -18.99 -6.38 -12.93
CA ARG A 378 -17.72 -7.12 -12.94
C ARG A 378 -16.55 -6.27 -13.46
N GLY A 379 -16.77 -5.51 -14.53
CA GLY A 379 -15.76 -4.60 -15.07
C GLY A 379 -15.45 -3.43 -14.13
N ILE A 380 -16.48 -2.84 -13.51
CA ILE A 380 -16.33 -1.78 -12.50
C ILE A 380 -15.53 -2.29 -11.30
N GLN A 381 -15.83 -3.50 -10.82
CA GLN A 381 -15.09 -4.12 -9.71
C GLN A 381 -13.61 -4.32 -10.06
N ALA A 382 -13.31 -4.80 -11.27
CA ALA A 382 -11.94 -4.96 -11.74
C ALA A 382 -11.21 -3.62 -11.83
N GLN A 383 -11.84 -2.56 -12.34
CA GLN A 383 -11.27 -1.22 -12.39
C GLN A 383 -11.03 -0.63 -10.98
N LEU A 384 -11.96 -0.82 -10.05
CA LEU A 384 -11.78 -0.41 -8.64
C LEU A 384 -10.61 -1.14 -7.99
N MET A 385 -10.54 -2.47 -8.16
CA MET A 385 -9.46 -3.29 -7.62
C MET A 385 -8.10 -2.89 -8.20
N SER A 386 -8.02 -2.64 -9.50
CA SER A 386 -6.77 -2.30 -10.19
C SER A 386 -6.28 -0.88 -9.95
N GLY A 387 -7.06 -0.02 -9.28
CA GLY A 387 -6.74 1.39 -9.11
C GLY A 387 -6.96 2.24 -10.36
N LEU A 388 -7.65 1.71 -11.38
CA LEU A 388 -7.85 2.38 -12.66
C LEU A 388 -9.22 3.08 -12.80
N PHE A 389 -10.12 2.86 -11.85
CA PHE A 389 -11.42 3.51 -11.88
C PHE A 389 -11.27 5.03 -11.75
N GLY A 390 -11.93 5.78 -12.65
CA GLY A 390 -11.76 7.23 -12.74
C GLY A 390 -10.56 7.69 -13.58
N PHE A 391 -9.91 6.77 -14.30
CA PHE A 391 -8.82 7.05 -15.25
C PHE A 391 -7.63 7.86 -14.69
N PRO A 392 -7.05 7.49 -13.53
CA PRO A 392 -6.04 8.31 -12.85
C PRO A 392 -4.73 8.47 -13.62
N LEU A 393 -4.43 7.59 -14.58
CA LEU A 393 -3.16 7.60 -15.30
C LEU A 393 -3.10 8.68 -16.38
N ALA A 394 -4.22 8.93 -17.08
CA ALA A 394 -4.26 9.87 -18.20
C ALA A 394 -3.88 11.31 -17.80
N PRO A 395 -4.44 11.91 -16.73
CA PRO A 395 -4.02 13.23 -16.26
C PRO A 395 -2.56 13.29 -15.86
N LEU A 396 -1.97 12.17 -15.48
CA LEU A 396 -0.57 12.05 -15.07
C LEU A 396 0.39 11.72 -16.22
N GLY A 397 -0.12 11.49 -17.44
CA GLY A 397 0.67 11.08 -18.59
C GLY A 397 1.35 9.72 -18.41
N LEU A 398 0.77 8.87 -17.55
CA LEU A 398 1.22 7.52 -17.30
C LEU A 398 0.53 6.52 -18.24
N THR A 399 1.26 5.49 -18.62
CA THR A 399 0.73 4.32 -19.33
C THR A 399 0.93 3.07 -18.50
N LEU A 400 0.11 2.07 -18.74
CA LEU A 400 0.32 0.75 -18.13
C LEU A 400 1.59 0.11 -18.69
N PRO A 401 2.29 -0.72 -17.88
CA PRO A 401 3.46 -1.45 -18.34
C PRO A 401 3.09 -2.53 -19.37
N ASP A 402 4.11 -3.04 -20.06
CA ASP A 402 3.98 -4.27 -20.84
C ASP A 402 3.85 -5.49 -19.93
N TYR A 403 2.61 -5.88 -19.66
CA TYR A 403 2.31 -7.04 -18.83
C TYR A 403 2.73 -8.37 -19.47
N ALA A 404 2.86 -8.44 -20.80
CA ALA A 404 3.33 -9.65 -21.48
C ALA A 404 4.83 -9.85 -21.18
N GLY A 405 5.64 -8.79 -21.30
CA GLY A 405 7.05 -8.81 -20.96
C GLY A 405 7.28 -9.12 -19.47
N LEU A 406 6.54 -8.46 -18.57
CA LEU A 406 6.63 -8.73 -17.13
C LEU A 406 6.23 -10.17 -16.77
N SER A 407 5.24 -10.75 -17.43
CA SER A 407 4.84 -12.15 -17.24
C SER A 407 5.93 -13.13 -17.71
N ALA A 408 6.59 -12.85 -18.82
CA ALA A 408 7.69 -13.66 -19.33
C ALA A 408 8.88 -13.68 -18.35
N SER A 409 9.19 -12.53 -17.74
CA SER A 409 10.22 -12.42 -16.69
C SER A 409 9.94 -13.32 -15.48
N LEU A 410 8.67 -13.40 -15.03
CA LEU A 410 8.27 -14.32 -13.95
C LEU A 410 8.44 -15.80 -14.32
N THR A 411 8.09 -16.16 -15.56
CA THR A 411 8.14 -17.57 -16.01
C THR A 411 9.59 -18.05 -16.14
N SER A 412 10.51 -17.19 -16.60
CA SER A 412 11.93 -17.53 -16.74
C SER A 412 12.60 -17.83 -15.39
N LEU A 413 12.19 -17.13 -14.32
CA LEU A 413 12.72 -17.33 -12.96
C LEU A 413 12.27 -18.65 -12.34
N THR A 414 11.01 -19.06 -12.61
CA THR A 414 10.52 -20.36 -12.14
C THR A 414 11.16 -21.54 -12.87
N ALA A 415 11.61 -21.35 -14.10
CA ALA A 415 12.24 -22.38 -14.92
C ALA A 415 13.76 -22.55 -14.62
N SER A 416 14.46 -21.50 -14.17
CA SER A 416 15.91 -21.53 -13.93
C SER A 416 16.30 -22.13 -12.59
N GLY A 417 15.39 -22.30 -11.63
CA GLY A 417 15.64 -22.99 -10.35
C GLY A 417 16.78 -22.41 -9.50
N GLU A 418 17.27 -21.21 -9.81
CA GLU A 418 18.39 -20.60 -9.08
C GLU A 418 17.90 -20.03 -7.74
N PRO A 419 18.52 -20.41 -6.62
CA PRO A 419 18.28 -19.75 -5.35
C PRO A 419 18.79 -18.31 -5.45
N GLN A 420 17.94 -17.36 -5.12
CA GLN A 420 18.29 -15.94 -5.06
C GLN A 420 19.41 -15.73 -4.05
N SER A 421 20.57 -15.32 -4.52
CA SER A 421 21.72 -14.91 -3.73
C SER A 421 21.51 -13.54 -3.11
#